data_5b0e81fc7ce5b1ced37e8b9dfee0b998
#
_entry.id   5b0e81fc7ce5b1ced37e8b9dfee0b998
#
_cell.length_a   1.000
_cell.length_b   1.000
_cell.length_c   1.000
_cell.angle_alpha   90.00
_cell.angle_beta   90.00
_cell.angle_gamma   90.00
#
_symmetry.space_group_name_H-M   'P 1'
#
loop_
_entity.id
_entity.type
_entity.pdbx_description
1 polymer ?
#
loop_
_entity_poly.entity_id
_entity_poly.type
_entity_poly.pdbx_seq_one_letter_code
_entity_poly.pdbx_strand_id
1 'polypeptide(L)'
;MHVIVATDGSKQSLDAAKRLKSFADPSKITAISVVAVIRPLAAVAFADDLSGGQKTPADRDTSGFRAAAESAMATIAKEFDGWGPKVHQRLRSGSPANEIIKTARQLDAGLVVVAAGGRGISETVLMGSTAQRVQHYAPCPVLVVRPKPRKKKS
;
A
#
# COMPACT_ATOMS: atom_id res chain seq x y z
N MET A 1 -6.18 13.88 12.73
CA MET A 1 -5.61 12.54 12.79
C MET A 1 -4.61 12.31 11.66
N HIS A 2 -3.66 11.44 11.85
CA HIS A 2 -2.76 10.97 10.79
C HIS A 2 -3.41 9.77 10.08
N VAL A 3 -3.48 9.80 8.76
CA VAL A 3 -4.06 8.73 7.95
C VAL A 3 -2.96 8.03 7.15
N ILE A 4 -2.97 6.70 7.15
CA ILE A 4 -2.10 5.90 6.29
C ILE A 4 -2.91 5.40 5.10
N VAL A 5 -2.36 5.58 3.91
CA VAL A 5 -2.91 5.02 2.67
C VAL A 5 -1.88 4.08 2.08
N ALA A 6 -2.19 2.78 2.07
CA ALA A 6 -1.29 1.76 1.54
C ALA A 6 -1.48 1.58 0.04
N THR A 7 -0.38 1.36 -0.66
CA THR A 7 -0.41 1.05 -2.10
C THR A 7 0.51 -0.12 -2.43
N ASP A 8 0.06 -0.98 -3.33
CA ASP A 8 0.86 -2.03 -3.97
C ASP A 8 1.09 -1.74 -5.46
N GLY A 9 0.78 -0.52 -5.89
CA GLY A 9 0.86 -0.12 -7.29
C GLY A 9 -0.34 -0.53 -8.13
N SER A 10 -1.35 -1.17 -7.53
CA SER A 10 -2.57 -1.57 -8.23
C SER A 10 -3.54 -0.41 -8.41
N LYS A 11 -4.41 -0.56 -9.40
CA LYS A 11 -5.53 0.37 -9.60
C LYS A 11 -6.47 0.38 -8.38
N GLN A 12 -6.63 -0.75 -7.73
CA GLN A 12 -7.46 -0.87 -6.53
C GLN A 12 -6.95 0.03 -5.40
N SER A 13 -5.65 0.15 -5.22
CA SER A 13 -5.08 1.05 -4.20
C SER A 13 -5.31 2.53 -4.54
N LEU A 14 -5.27 2.90 -5.82
CA LEU A 14 -5.63 4.25 -6.25
C LEU A 14 -7.13 4.52 -6.03
N ASP A 15 -7.98 3.57 -6.35
CA ASP A 15 -9.42 3.68 -6.11
C ASP A 15 -9.72 3.82 -4.60
N ALA A 16 -8.95 3.16 -3.74
CA ALA A 16 -9.06 3.30 -2.30
C ALA A 16 -8.74 4.74 -1.84
N ALA A 17 -7.71 5.35 -2.38
CA ALA A 17 -7.37 6.74 -2.10
C ALA A 17 -8.48 7.71 -2.55
N LYS A 18 -9.01 7.50 -3.73
CA LYS A 18 -10.13 8.28 -4.27
C LYS A 18 -11.39 8.13 -3.41
N ARG A 19 -11.63 6.91 -2.92
CA ARG A 19 -12.79 6.64 -2.05
C ARG A 19 -12.68 7.39 -0.73
N LEU A 20 -11.51 7.37 -0.10
CA LEU A 20 -11.26 8.15 1.11
C LEU A 20 -11.57 9.63 0.87
N LYS A 21 -11.03 10.18 -0.20
CA LYS A 21 -11.22 11.59 -0.54
C LYS A 21 -12.69 11.95 -0.79
N SER A 22 -13.49 11.00 -1.25
CA SER A 22 -14.89 11.22 -1.60
C SER A 22 -15.81 11.49 -0.40
N PHE A 23 -15.42 11.06 0.79
CA PHE A 23 -16.31 11.20 1.97
C PHE A 23 -15.62 11.77 3.21
N ALA A 24 -14.30 11.75 3.28
CA ALA A 24 -13.58 12.22 4.46
C ALA A 24 -13.51 13.75 4.51
N ASP A 25 -13.50 14.28 5.72
CA ASP A 25 -13.31 15.71 5.95
C ASP A 25 -11.82 16.01 6.08
N PRO A 26 -11.22 16.73 5.11
CA PRO A 26 -9.79 17.03 5.15
C PRO A 26 -9.37 17.86 6.36
N SER A 27 -10.28 18.67 6.93
CA SER A 27 -9.96 19.48 8.11
C SER A 27 -9.66 18.64 9.36
N LYS A 28 -10.11 17.39 9.38
CA LYS A 28 -9.87 16.44 10.49
C LYS A 28 -8.62 15.61 10.29
N ILE A 29 -7.97 15.72 9.15
CA ILE A 29 -6.75 14.98 8.80
C ILE A 29 -5.58 15.95 8.85
N THR A 30 -4.61 15.67 9.73
CA THR A 30 -3.41 16.49 9.88
C THR A 30 -2.36 16.14 8.84
N ALA A 31 -2.22 14.85 8.54
CA ALA A 31 -1.25 14.36 7.56
C ALA A 31 -1.71 13.03 6.97
N ILE A 32 -1.27 12.77 5.75
CA ILE A 32 -1.44 11.49 5.07
C ILE A 32 -0.05 10.94 4.79
N SER A 33 0.20 9.69 5.18
CA SER A 33 1.37 8.93 4.77
C SER A 33 0.97 7.87 3.76
N VAL A 34 1.47 8.02 2.55
CA VAL A 34 1.33 7.00 1.51
C VAL A 34 2.44 5.99 1.70
N VAL A 35 2.09 4.74 1.91
CA VAL A 35 3.04 3.67 2.25
C VAL A 35 3.05 2.62 1.17
N ALA A 36 4.22 2.35 0.62
CA ALA A 36 4.49 1.19 -0.23
C ALA A 36 5.51 0.28 0.46
N VAL A 37 5.32 -1.02 0.32
CA VAL A 37 6.21 -2.01 0.92
C VAL A 37 6.84 -2.87 -0.17
N ILE A 38 8.16 -2.92 -0.17
CA ILE A 38 8.93 -3.81 -1.03
C ILE A 38 9.25 -5.07 -0.23
N ARG A 39 8.94 -6.23 -0.79
CA ARG A 39 9.30 -7.51 -0.18
C ARG A 39 10.80 -7.73 -0.33
N PRO A 40 11.55 -8.08 0.74
CA PRO A 40 12.95 -8.42 0.61
C PRO A 40 13.10 -9.68 -0.24
N LEU A 41 14.10 -9.66 -1.13
CA LEU A 41 14.45 -10.80 -1.99
C LEU A 41 15.40 -11.80 -1.30
N ALA A 42 15.29 -11.95 0.02
CA ALA A 42 16.15 -12.80 0.82
C ALA A 42 16.21 -14.26 0.33
N ALA A 43 15.07 -14.79 -0.16
CA ALA A 43 15.02 -16.14 -0.72
C ALA A 43 15.78 -16.28 -2.03
N VAL A 44 15.88 -15.21 -2.81
CA VAL A 44 16.63 -15.19 -4.08
C VAL A 44 18.12 -14.99 -3.81
N ALA A 45 18.49 -14.15 -2.86
CA ALA A 45 19.87 -13.95 -2.42
C ALA A 45 20.51 -15.26 -1.91
N PHE A 46 19.74 -16.11 -1.24
CA PHE A 46 20.21 -17.40 -0.76
C PHE A 46 20.55 -18.37 -1.91
N ALA A 47 19.79 -18.34 -2.99
CA ALA A 47 20.07 -19.16 -4.17
C ALA A 47 21.33 -18.70 -4.92
N ASP A 48 21.73 -17.47 -4.79
CA ASP A 48 22.86 -16.87 -5.49
C ASP A 48 24.22 -17.09 -4.83
N ASP A 49 24.26 -17.27 -3.52
CA ASP A 49 25.48 -17.62 -2.80
C ASP A 49 26.07 -18.95 -3.28
N LEU A 50 25.26 -19.82 -3.86
CA LEU A 50 25.69 -21.09 -4.42
C LEU A 50 26.19 -20.99 -5.87
N SER A 51 25.95 -19.90 -6.57
CA SER A 51 26.30 -19.71 -7.97
C SER A 51 27.52 -18.81 -8.24
N GLY A 52 28.26 -18.41 -7.19
CA GLY A 52 29.59 -17.84 -7.34
C GLY A 52 29.68 -16.40 -7.80
N GLY A 53 28.86 -15.53 -7.29
CA GLY A 53 29.12 -14.07 -7.29
C GLY A 53 28.78 -13.32 -8.57
N GLN A 54 27.94 -13.84 -9.42
CA GLN A 54 27.34 -13.06 -10.50
C GLN A 54 26.17 -12.23 -9.94
N LYS A 55 26.14 -10.94 -10.28
CA LYS A 55 25.00 -10.08 -9.99
C LYS A 55 23.74 -10.71 -10.53
N THR A 56 22.83 -11.04 -9.65
CA THR A 56 21.61 -11.73 -9.97
C THR A 56 20.61 -10.83 -10.68
N PRO A 57 19.66 -11.39 -11.42
CA PRO A 57 18.50 -10.67 -11.86
C PRO A 57 17.79 -9.93 -10.73
N ALA A 58 17.85 -10.44 -9.50
CA ALA A 58 17.29 -9.84 -8.30
C ALA A 58 17.96 -8.50 -7.93
N ASP A 59 19.28 -8.37 -8.05
CA ASP A 59 19.99 -7.11 -7.80
C ASP A 59 19.65 -6.04 -8.85
N ARG A 60 19.32 -6.47 -10.06
CA ARG A 60 18.83 -5.59 -11.12
C ARG A 60 17.36 -5.21 -10.91
N ASP A 61 16.56 -6.15 -10.39
CA ASP A 61 15.13 -5.95 -10.16
C ASP A 61 14.82 -5.10 -8.91
N THR A 62 15.71 -5.07 -7.91
CA THR A 62 15.50 -4.27 -6.70
C THR A 62 15.37 -2.78 -7.01
N SER A 63 16.18 -2.26 -7.93
CA SER A 63 16.06 -0.85 -8.36
C SER A 63 14.77 -0.62 -9.15
N GLY A 64 14.33 -1.60 -9.97
CA GLY A 64 13.07 -1.55 -10.70
C GLY A 64 11.86 -1.57 -9.79
N PHE A 65 11.85 -2.43 -8.79
CA PHE A 65 10.78 -2.51 -7.78
C PHE A 65 10.70 -1.23 -6.94
N ARG A 66 11.85 -0.68 -6.56
CA ARG A 66 11.91 0.58 -5.84
C ARG A 66 11.35 1.73 -6.67
N ALA A 67 11.75 1.85 -7.92
CA ALA A 67 11.25 2.86 -8.84
C ALA A 67 9.75 2.71 -9.07
N ALA A 68 9.25 1.50 -9.24
CA ALA A 68 7.83 1.22 -9.38
C ALA A 68 7.04 1.61 -8.10
N ALA A 69 7.58 1.30 -6.93
CA ALA A 69 6.97 1.67 -5.65
C ALA A 69 6.94 3.19 -5.45
N GLU A 70 8.02 3.88 -5.77
CA GLU A 70 8.09 5.34 -5.70
C GLU A 70 7.10 6.00 -6.66
N SER A 71 6.98 5.48 -7.88
CA SER A 71 6.00 5.94 -8.86
C SER A 71 4.57 5.71 -8.38
N ALA A 72 4.28 4.56 -7.78
CA ALA A 72 2.98 4.26 -7.21
C ALA A 72 2.62 5.22 -6.08
N MET A 73 3.56 5.47 -5.17
CA MET A 73 3.37 6.43 -4.08
C MET A 73 3.13 7.85 -4.59
N ALA A 74 3.88 8.26 -5.60
CA ALA A 74 3.73 9.59 -6.21
C ALA A 74 2.34 9.75 -6.84
N THR A 75 1.83 8.72 -7.51
CA THR A 75 0.50 8.71 -8.11
C THR A 75 -0.60 8.86 -7.04
N ILE A 76 -0.48 8.14 -5.94
CA ILE A 76 -1.42 8.26 -4.82
C ILE A 76 -1.31 9.64 -4.16
N ALA A 77 -0.09 10.11 -3.90
CA ALA A 77 0.15 11.42 -3.28
C ALA A 77 -0.45 12.56 -4.11
N LYS A 78 -0.33 12.47 -5.42
CA LYS A 78 -0.90 13.46 -6.35
C LYS A 78 -2.42 13.57 -6.23
N GLU A 79 -3.09 12.48 -5.92
CA GLU A 79 -4.55 12.48 -5.73
C GLU A 79 -4.97 13.41 -4.58
N PHE A 80 -4.09 13.64 -3.61
CA PHE A 80 -4.36 14.50 -2.45
C PHE A 80 -3.83 15.93 -2.60
N ASP A 81 -3.26 16.29 -3.74
CA ASP A 81 -2.75 17.65 -3.99
C ASP A 81 -3.88 18.68 -3.82
N GLY A 82 -3.61 19.71 -3.02
CA GLY A 82 -4.56 20.79 -2.79
C GLY A 82 -5.78 20.39 -1.95
N TRP A 83 -5.82 19.17 -1.42
CA TRP A 83 -6.96 18.72 -0.61
C TRP A 83 -6.92 19.24 0.84
N GLY A 84 -5.74 19.56 1.34
CA GLY A 84 -5.54 20.18 2.65
C GLY A 84 -4.42 19.55 3.48
N PRO A 85 -4.49 18.26 3.83
CA PRO A 85 -3.46 17.62 4.66
C PRO A 85 -2.10 17.58 3.99
N LYS A 86 -1.05 17.58 4.79
CA LYS A 86 0.31 17.28 4.31
C LYS A 86 0.40 15.82 3.89
N VAL A 87 1.08 15.57 2.78
CA VAL A 87 1.24 14.22 2.22
C VAL A 87 2.71 13.82 2.27
N HIS A 88 2.97 12.67 2.87
CA HIS A 88 4.29 12.06 2.94
C HIS A 88 4.29 10.74 2.19
N GLN A 89 5.42 10.42 1.56
CA GLN A 89 5.64 9.15 0.89
C GLN A 89 6.63 8.34 1.71
N ARG A 90 6.27 7.10 2.06
CA ARG A 90 7.10 6.24 2.90
C ARG A 90 7.28 4.88 2.25
N LEU A 91 8.51 4.61 1.85
CA LEU A 91 8.90 3.31 1.32
C LEU A 91 9.38 2.44 2.48
N ARG A 92 8.83 1.24 2.59
CA ARG A 92 9.21 0.26 3.61
C ARG A 92 9.67 -1.03 2.93
N SER A 93 10.46 -1.80 3.65
CA SER A 93 10.92 -3.10 3.21
C SER A 93 10.51 -4.16 4.22
N GLY A 94 9.92 -5.23 3.77
CA GLY A 94 9.45 -6.30 4.64
C GLY A 94 8.17 -6.97 4.15
N SER A 95 7.41 -7.53 5.06
CA SER A 95 6.08 -8.07 4.79
C SER A 95 5.06 -6.92 4.73
N PRO A 96 4.26 -6.80 3.66
CA PRO A 96 3.36 -5.67 3.49
C PRO A 96 2.48 -5.38 4.70
N ALA A 97 1.75 -6.35 5.19
CA ALA A 97 0.86 -6.15 6.33
C ALA A 97 1.61 -5.71 7.60
N ASN A 98 2.71 -6.38 7.91
CA ASN A 98 3.49 -6.08 9.11
C ASN A 98 4.08 -4.67 9.06
N GLU A 99 4.60 -4.24 7.91
CA GLU A 99 5.18 -2.91 7.75
C GLU A 99 4.12 -1.81 7.80
N ILE A 100 2.94 -2.04 7.27
CA ILE A 100 1.81 -1.12 7.38
C ILE A 100 1.39 -0.97 8.84
N ILE A 101 1.23 -2.08 9.57
CA ILE A 101 0.86 -2.07 10.99
C ILE A 101 1.92 -1.36 11.83
N LYS A 102 3.19 -1.68 11.59
CA LYS A 102 4.32 -1.04 12.27
C LYS A 102 4.34 0.47 12.03
N THR A 103 4.12 0.89 10.79
CA THR A 103 4.07 2.32 10.44
C THR A 103 2.90 3.01 11.12
N ALA A 104 1.74 2.36 11.20
CA ALA A 104 0.57 2.88 11.90
C ALA A 104 0.86 3.12 13.39
N ARG A 105 1.59 2.19 14.03
CA ARG A 105 2.01 2.36 15.43
C ARG A 105 3.01 3.48 15.59
N GLN A 106 4.02 3.55 14.74
CA GLN A 106 5.08 4.57 14.80
C GLN A 106 4.55 5.99 14.62
N LEU A 107 3.54 6.16 13.78
CA LEU A 107 2.95 7.45 13.45
C LEU A 107 1.73 7.79 14.30
N ASP A 108 1.33 6.93 15.20
CA ASP A 108 0.09 7.06 15.96
C ASP A 108 -1.11 7.36 15.04
N ALA A 109 -1.26 6.53 14.00
CA ALA A 109 -2.27 6.73 12.99
C ALA A 109 -3.68 6.58 13.56
N GLY A 110 -4.59 7.44 13.11
CA GLY A 110 -6.01 7.36 13.46
C GLY A 110 -6.85 6.56 12.46
N LEU A 111 -6.28 6.26 11.29
CA LEU A 111 -6.95 5.49 10.24
C LEU A 111 -5.91 4.89 9.30
N VAL A 112 -6.13 3.64 8.91
CA VAL A 112 -5.39 2.97 7.81
C VAL A 112 -6.37 2.68 6.70
N VAL A 113 -6.02 3.04 5.48
CA VAL A 113 -6.81 2.78 4.27
C VAL A 113 -6.09 1.76 3.41
N VAL A 114 -6.75 0.65 3.11
CA VAL A 114 -6.24 -0.42 2.25
C VAL A 114 -7.30 -0.84 1.23
N ALA A 115 -6.86 -1.27 0.06
CA ALA A 115 -7.74 -1.94 -0.88
C ALA A 115 -8.03 -3.37 -0.41
N ALA A 116 -9.24 -3.85 -0.63
CA ALA A 116 -9.65 -5.22 -0.26
C ALA A 116 -8.85 -6.29 -0.99
N GLY A 117 -8.40 -6.00 -2.22
CA GLY A 117 -7.55 -6.85 -3.02
C GLY A 117 -6.54 -6.01 -3.78
N GLY A 118 -5.59 -6.67 -4.43
CA GLY A 118 -4.58 -6.06 -5.26
C GLY A 118 -4.35 -6.89 -6.51
N ARG A 119 -3.11 -6.92 -6.97
CA ARG A 119 -2.74 -7.69 -8.16
C ARG A 119 -3.08 -9.18 -7.99
N GLY A 120 -3.70 -9.76 -9.00
CA GLY A 120 -4.00 -11.19 -9.09
C GLY A 120 -5.22 -11.66 -8.29
N ILE A 121 -5.95 -10.74 -7.66
CA ILE A 121 -7.20 -11.08 -6.95
C ILE A 121 -8.38 -10.73 -7.86
N SER A 122 -9.23 -11.73 -8.14
CA SER A 122 -10.42 -11.51 -8.95
C SER A 122 -11.49 -10.72 -8.18
N GLU A 123 -12.35 -10.02 -8.91
CA GLU A 123 -13.41 -9.17 -8.32
C GLU A 123 -14.41 -9.95 -7.46
N THR A 124 -14.46 -11.26 -7.62
CA THR A 124 -15.37 -12.14 -6.89
C THR A 124 -14.76 -12.67 -5.59
N VAL A 125 -13.48 -12.41 -5.35
CA VAL A 125 -12.78 -12.99 -4.22
C VAL A 125 -12.95 -12.13 -2.98
N LEU A 126 -13.00 -12.79 -1.86
CA LEU A 126 -12.94 -12.23 -0.53
C LEU A 126 -11.67 -11.39 -0.35
N MET A 127 -11.60 -10.70 0.74
CA MET A 127 -10.50 -9.82 1.10
C MET A 127 -9.13 -10.51 0.99
N GLY A 128 -8.14 -9.85 0.38
CA GLY A 128 -6.77 -10.34 0.28
C GLY A 128 -6.08 -10.46 1.63
N SER A 129 -5.01 -11.25 1.69
CA SER A 129 -4.30 -11.53 2.94
C SER A 129 -3.73 -10.28 3.64
N THR A 130 -3.21 -9.33 2.87
CA THR A 130 -2.69 -8.07 3.43
C THR A 130 -3.80 -7.28 4.12
N ALA A 131 -4.94 -7.09 3.44
CA ALA A 131 -6.07 -6.36 4.01
C ALA A 131 -6.64 -7.05 5.24
N GLN A 132 -6.77 -8.37 5.22
CA GLN A 132 -7.24 -9.16 6.37
C GLN A 132 -6.33 -8.98 7.57
N ARG A 133 -5.02 -9.07 7.37
CA ARG A 133 -4.04 -8.98 8.45
C ARG A 133 -3.96 -7.56 9.01
N VAL A 134 -3.99 -6.55 8.15
CA VAL A 134 -4.02 -5.15 8.59
C VAL A 134 -5.29 -4.88 9.40
N GLN A 135 -6.44 -5.30 8.92
CA GLN A 135 -7.71 -5.14 9.62
C GLN A 135 -7.69 -5.80 10.99
N HIS A 136 -7.06 -6.95 11.11
CA HIS A 136 -7.03 -7.73 12.34
C HIS A 136 -6.08 -7.15 13.39
N TYR A 137 -4.92 -6.61 12.98
CA TYR A 137 -3.84 -6.23 13.88
C TYR A 137 -3.53 -4.73 13.95
N ALA A 138 -4.15 -3.89 13.13
CA ALA A 138 -3.89 -2.46 13.17
C ALA A 138 -4.28 -1.84 14.52
N PRO A 139 -3.52 -0.84 15.00
CA PRO A 139 -3.81 -0.19 16.29
C PRO A 139 -4.96 0.82 16.23
N CYS A 140 -5.59 0.99 15.06
CA CYS A 140 -6.59 2.01 14.80
C CYS A 140 -7.64 1.47 13.83
N PRO A 141 -8.75 2.20 13.59
CA PRO A 141 -9.71 1.85 12.55
C PRO A 141 -9.07 1.65 11.18
N VAL A 142 -9.60 0.71 10.44
CA VAL A 142 -9.14 0.37 9.08
C VAL A 142 -10.30 0.50 8.11
N LEU A 143 -10.11 1.31 7.09
CA LEU A 143 -11.01 1.39 5.95
C LEU A 143 -10.54 0.42 4.88
N VAL A 144 -11.31 -0.63 4.66
CA VAL A 144 -11.07 -1.59 3.58
C VAL A 144 -11.98 -1.22 2.42
N VAL A 145 -11.38 -0.81 1.31
CA VAL A 145 -12.13 -0.36 0.14
C VAL A 145 -12.28 -1.51 -0.84
N ARG A 146 -13.52 -1.90 -1.09
CA ARG A 146 -13.86 -2.95 -2.05
C ARG A 146 -14.00 -2.38 -3.46
N PRO A 147 -13.68 -3.17 -4.50
CA PRO A 147 -13.93 -2.74 -5.86
C PRO A 147 -15.43 -2.52 -6.10
N LYS A 148 -15.75 -1.58 -6.98
CA LYS A 148 -17.15 -1.38 -7.38
C LYS A 148 -17.66 -2.62 -8.09
N PRO A 149 -18.90 -3.06 -7.80
CA PRO A 149 -19.50 -4.16 -8.54
C PRO A 149 -19.55 -3.81 -10.03
N ARG A 150 -19.24 -4.77 -10.88
CA ARG A 150 -19.50 -4.60 -12.31
C ARG A 150 -20.99 -4.44 -12.53
N LYS A 151 -21.38 -3.39 -13.22
CA LYS A 151 -22.76 -3.29 -13.70
C LYS A 151 -23.00 -4.47 -14.62
N LYS A 152 -23.94 -5.36 -14.26
CA LYS A 152 -24.41 -6.38 -15.19
C LYS A 152 -24.97 -5.66 -16.39
N LYS A 153 -24.45 -5.95 -17.58
CA LYS A 153 -25.11 -5.52 -18.83
C LYS A 153 -26.46 -6.21 -18.88
N SER A 154 -27.51 -5.45 -18.68
CA SER A 154 -28.88 -5.92 -18.93
C SER A 154 -29.10 -6.10 -20.42
#